data_290ddebedc9a33d2f68b28d72da197a2
#
_entry.id   290ddebedc9a33d2f68b28d72da197a2
#
_cell.length_a   1.000
_cell.length_b   1.000
_cell.length_c   1.000
_cell.angle_alpha   90.00
_cell.angle_beta   90.00
_cell.angle_gamma   90.00
#
_symmetry.space_group_name_H-M   'P 1'
#
loop_
_entity.id
_entity.type
_entity.pdbx_description
1 polymer ?
#
loop_
_entity_poly.entity_id
_entity_poly.type
_entity_poly.pdbx_seq_one_letter_code
_entity_poly.pdbx_strand_id
1 'polypeptide(L)'
;GTNLWKNYSISSNIMLQSSNSGGLVSRVQGVKKYYTYEICKDNKLRIGKMNNEYKILKEIEFQVEFFKEYNLKMMLVNNKIIGYIDNKIVIDVDDFDFPFMKGGAGLGVNNGTLVTEQIILN
;
A
#
# COMPACT_ATOMS: atom_id res chain seq x y z
N GLY A 1 22.12 1.55 11.12
CA GLY A 1 21.06 1.93 11.97
C GLY A 1 19.73 1.33 11.55
N THR A 2 18.86 1.29 12.47
CA THR A 2 17.53 0.83 12.19
C THR A 2 16.78 1.89 11.39
N ASN A 3 16.22 1.48 10.29
CA ASN A 3 15.49 2.39 9.42
C ASN A 3 14.01 2.33 9.77
N LEU A 4 13.67 2.77 10.96
CA LEU A 4 12.29 2.85 11.40
C LEU A 4 11.79 4.25 11.13
N TRP A 5 11.01 4.38 10.08
CA TRP A 5 10.44 5.65 9.65
C TRP A 5 9.05 5.82 10.26
N LYS A 6 8.74 7.03 10.72
CA LYS A 6 7.42 7.33 11.30
C LYS A 6 6.45 7.82 10.25
N ASN A 7 6.65 9.05 9.79
CA ASN A 7 5.80 9.61 8.73
C ASN A 7 6.59 9.62 7.44
N TYR A 8 6.01 9.00 6.41
CA TYR A 8 6.69 8.91 5.12
C TYR A 8 5.70 8.52 4.03
N SER A 9 6.17 8.54 2.81
CA SER A 9 5.41 7.97 1.70
C SER A 9 6.29 7.00 0.93
N ILE A 10 5.63 6.03 0.31
CA ILE A 10 6.26 5.10 -0.61
C ILE A 10 5.43 5.07 -1.88
N SER A 11 6.06 5.05 -3.03
CA SER A 11 5.36 4.97 -4.30
C SER A 11 6.03 3.99 -5.24
N SER A 12 5.24 3.47 -6.17
CA SER A 12 5.71 2.52 -7.15
C SER A 12 4.79 2.55 -8.36
N ASN A 13 5.36 2.36 -9.54
CA ASN A 13 4.57 2.18 -10.74
C ASN A 13 4.24 0.71 -10.88
N ILE A 14 2.97 0.37 -11.00
CA ILE A 14 2.47 -0.99 -11.00
C ILE A 14 1.61 -1.23 -12.22
N MET A 15 1.85 -2.35 -12.90
CA MET A 15 1.07 -2.80 -14.04
C MET A 15 0.63 -4.24 -13.78
N LEU A 16 -0.67 -4.49 -13.79
CA LEU A 16 -1.19 -5.85 -13.70
C LEU A 16 -1.26 -6.47 -15.09
N GLN A 17 -0.62 -7.62 -15.27
CA GLN A 17 -0.54 -8.28 -16.58
C GLN A 17 -1.50 -9.44 -16.74
N SER A 18 -1.69 -10.25 -15.75
CA SER A 18 -2.48 -11.45 -15.95
C SER A 18 -3.46 -11.76 -14.84
N SER A 19 -3.28 -11.23 -13.66
CA SER A 19 -4.18 -11.57 -12.57
C SER A 19 -3.73 -10.98 -11.26
N ASN A 20 -4.49 -11.18 -10.24
CA ASN A 20 -4.14 -10.98 -8.86
C ASN A 20 -4.09 -9.51 -8.46
N SER A 21 -3.13 -9.17 -7.67
CA SER A 21 -3.02 -7.83 -7.14
C SER A 21 -1.55 -7.45 -7.04
N GLY A 22 -1.31 -6.17 -6.91
CA GLY A 22 0.01 -5.66 -6.60
C GLY A 22 -0.14 -4.48 -5.68
N GLY A 23 0.90 -4.14 -4.95
CA GLY A 23 0.77 -3.03 -4.03
C GLY A 23 2.00 -2.77 -3.22
N LEU A 24 1.78 -2.01 -2.16
CA LEU A 24 2.81 -1.51 -1.29
C LEU A 24 2.58 -2.02 0.13
N VAL A 25 3.68 -2.21 0.87
CA VAL A 25 3.61 -2.48 2.29
C VAL A 25 4.37 -1.38 3.03
N SER A 26 3.91 -1.03 4.21
CA SER A 26 4.50 0.06 4.98
C SER A 26 4.45 -0.23 6.47
N ARG A 27 5.27 0.52 7.21
CA ARG A 27 5.44 0.38 8.65
C ARG A 27 5.61 -1.08 9.06
N VAL A 28 6.47 -1.78 8.31
CA VAL A 28 6.76 -3.18 8.54
C VAL A 28 7.54 -3.32 9.83
N GLN A 29 6.97 -4.00 10.80
CA GLN A 29 7.58 -4.27 12.09
C GLN A 29 7.95 -5.75 12.24
N GLY A 30 7.57 -6.58 11.28
CA GLY A 30 7.87 -7.99 11.28
C GLY A 30 7.12 -8.68 10.15
N VAL A 31 7.25 -9.99 10.06
CA VAL A 31 6.67 -10.78 8.97
C VAL A 31 5.14 -10.67 8.93
N LYS A 32 4.51 -10.47 10.08
CA LYS A 32 3.05 -10.42 10.17
C LYS A 32 2.57 -9.12 10.80
N LYS A 33 3.31 -8.03 10.65
CA LYS A 33 2.92 -6.72 11.20
C LYS A 33 3.27 -5.62 10.21
N TYR A 34 2.29 -5.18 9.42
CA TYR A 34 2.48 -4.14 8.42
C TYR A 34 1.13 -3.66 7.88
N TYR A 35 1.15 -2.53 7.17
CA TYR A 35 0.01 -2.06 6.40
C TYR A 35 0.21 -2.38 4.93
N THR A 36 -0.90 -2.54 4.21
CA THR A 36 -0.89 -2.77 2.77
C THR A 36 -1.74 -1.74 2.05
N TYR A 37 -1.36 -1.43 0.81
CA TYR A 37 -2.19 -0.69 -0.13
C TYR A 37 -2.12 -1.43 -1.45
N GLU A 38 -3.25 -1.98 -1.88
CA GLU A 38 -3.28 -2.90 -3.02
C GLU A 38 -4.26 -2.46 -4.10
N ILE A 39 -3.82 -2.65 -5.36
CA ILE A 39 -4.71 -2.59 -6.52
C ILE A 39 -5.03 -4.04 -6.88
N CYS A 40 -6.31 -4.36 -6.98
CA CYS A 40 -6.76 -5.75 -7.10
C CYS A 40 -7.49 -5.99 -8.42
N LYS A 41 -7.30 -7.16 -8.99
CA LYS A 41 -7.90 -7.53 -10.29
C LYS A 41 -9.42 -7.52 -10.30
N ASP A 42 -10.06 -7.57 -9.13
CA ASP A 42 -11.51 -7.55 -9.00
C ASP A 42 -12.07 -6.14 -8.94
N ASN A 43 -11.33 -5.16 -9.46
CA ASN A 43 -11.70 -3.75 -9.51
C ASN A 43 -11.88 -3.14 -8.12
N LYS A 44 -10.88 -3.36 -7.27
CA LYS A 44 -10.85 -2.81 -5.91
C LYS A 44 -9.51 -2.17 -5.62
N LEU A 45 -9.54 -1.10 -4.82
CA LEU A 45 -8.38 -0.59 -4.11
C LEU A 45 -8.62 -0.85 -2.64
N ARG A 46 -7.58 -1.31 -1.96
CA ARG A 46 -7.73 -1.80 -0.60
C ARG A 46 -6.57 -1.36 0.26
N ILE A 47 -6.89 -0.78 1.43
CA ILE A 47 -5.92 -0.56 2.49
C ILE A 47 -6.20 -1.59 3.57
N GLY A 48 -5.19 -2.38 3.91
CA GLY A 48 -5.31 -3.44 4.88
C GLY A 48 -4.25 -3.37 5.96
N LYS A 49 -4.45 -4.16 6.99
CA LYS A 49 -3.54 -4.28 8.12
C LYS A 49 -3.30 -5.75 8.40
N MET A 50 -2.03 -6.14 8.38
CA MET A 50 -1.62 -7.45 8.84
C MET A 50 -1.09 -7.31 10.27
N ASN A 51 -1.77 -7.93 11.22
CA ASN A 51 -1.32 -8.01 12.61
C ASN A 51 -1.62 -9.42 13.07
N ASN A 52 -0.77 -10.35 12.63
CA ASN A 52 -0.94 -11.79 12.73
C ASN A 52 -2.11 -12.32 11.87
N GLU A 53 -3.17 -11.55 11.73
CA GLU A 53 -4.28 -11.83 10.83
C GLU A 53 -4.53 -10.62 9.94
N TYR A 54 -4.98 -10.85 8.72
CA TYR A 54 -5.23 -9.77 7.77
C TYR A 54 -6.62 -9.17 7.99
N LYS A 55 -6.67 -7.84 8.03
CA LYS A 55 -7.91 -7.10 8.17
C LYS A 55 -7.96 -6.00 7.14
N ILE A 56 -9.06 -5.88 6.41
CA ILE A 56 -9.27 -4.78 5.48
C ILE A 56 -9.71 -3.57 6.30
N LEU A 57 -8.95 -2.49 6.23
CA LEU A 57 -9.29 -1.25 6.90
C LEU A 57 -10.28 -0.42 6.07
N LYS A 58 -10.04 -0.37 4.76
CA LYS A 58 -10.93 0.32 3.84
C LYS A 58 -10.76 -0.23 2.44
N GLU A 59 -11.86 -0.29 1.70
CA GLU A 59 -11.88 -0.79 0.33
C GLU A 59 -12.83 0.07 -0.49
N ILE A 60 -12.42 0.42 -1.70
CA ILE A 60 -13.25 1.15 -2.65
C ILE A 60 -13.24 0.45 -3.99
N GLU A 61 -14.22 0.75 -4.83
CA GLU A 61 -14.23 0.28 -6.19
C GLU A 61 -13.33 1.14 -7.05
N PHE A 62 -12.59 0.50 -7.94
CA PHE A 62 -11.68 1.18 -8.85
C PHE A 62 -11.55 0.33 -10.11
N GLN A 63 -11.90 0.91 -11.26
CA GLN A 63 -11.82 0.21 -12.54
C GLN A 63 -10.35 -0.03 -12.90
N VAL A 64 -9.93 -1.30 -12.83
CA VAL A 64 -8.57 -1.70 -13.12
C VAL A 64 -8.46 -2.13 -14.58
N GLU A 65 -7.45 -1.61 -15.28
CA GLU A 65 -7.13 -2.04 -16.63
C GLU A 65 -5.81 -2.81 -16.60
N PHE A 66 -5.79 -4.02 -17.18
CA PHE A 66 -4.56 -4.77 -17.34
C PHE A 66 -3.67 -4.08 -18.38
N PHE A 67 -2.36 -4.25 -18.22
CA PHE A 67 -1.35 -3.66 -19.09
C PHE A 67 -1.33 -2.13 -19.08
N LYS A 68 -1.97 -1.52 -18.10
CA LYS A 68 -1.88 -0.09 -17.87
C LYS A 68 -1.06 0.16 -16.61
N GLU A 69 -0.12 1.10 -16.71
CA GLU A 69 0.73 1.46 -15.59
C GLU A 69 0.03 2.48 -14.70
N TYR A 70 -0.03 2.18 -13.41
CA TYR A 70 -0.55 3.07 -12.40
C TYR A 70 0.55 3.43 -11.42
N ASN A 71 0.62 4.70 -11.03
CA ASN A 71 1.51 5.10 -9.94
C ASN A 71 0.71 5.02 -8.64
N LEU A 72 1.05 4.04 -7.81
CA LEU A 72 0.49 3.92 -6.48
C LEU A 72 1.40 4.61 -5.49
N LYS A 73 0.81 5.44 -4.63
CA LYS A 73 1.54 6.05 -3.53
C LYS A 73 0.76 5.87 -2.24
N MET A 74 1.45 5.48 -1.19
CA MET A 74 0.90 5.32 0.14
C MET A 74 1.61 6.29 1.06
N MET A 75 0.84 7.17 1.69
CA MET A 75 1.37 8.14 2.63
C MET A 75 0.89 7.82 4.03
N LEU A 76 1.82 7.86 4.99
CA LEU A 76 1.52 7.54 6.37
C LEU A 76 1.86 8.75 7.23
N VAL A 77 0.83 9.26 7.90
CA VAL A 77 0.95 10.42 8.79
C VAL A 77 0.26 10.06 10.10
N ASN A 78 1.04 9.86 11.15
CA ASN A 78 0.55 9.38 12.44
C ASN A 78 -0.22 8.07 12.24
N ASN A 79 -1.49 8.00 12.60
CA ASN A 79 -2.30 6.80 12.39
C ASN A 79 -3.13 6.84 11.11
N LYS A 80 -2.91 7.84 10.26
CA LYS A 80 -3.63 8.00 9.00
C LYS A 80 -2.86 7.36 7.86
N ILE A 81 -3.55 6.63 7.01
CA ILE A 81 -3.00 5.98 5.83
C ILE A 81 -3.76 6.52 4.63
N ILE A 82 -3.03 7.09 3.67
CA ILE A 82 -3.62 7.72 2.49
C ILE A 82 -3.09 7.01 1.24
N GLY A 83 -3.99 6.60 0.37
CA GLY A 83 -3.65 5.99 -0.90
C GLY A 83 -3.89 6.94 -2.06
N TYR A 84 -2.92 7.01 -2.97
CA TYR A 84 -2.96 7.83 -4.17
C TYR A 84 -2.88 6.94 -5.40
N ILE A 85 -3.54 7.36 -6.46
CA ILE A 85 -3.35 6.83 -7.82
C ILE A 85 -3.00 8.02 -8.71
N ASP A 86 -1.85 7.94 -9.38
CA ASP A 86 -1.38 8.97 -10.30
C ASP A 86 -1.44 10.37 -9.66
N ASN A 87 -0.97 10.46 -8.41
CA ASN A 87 -0.89 11.67 -7.59
C ASN A 87 -2.23 12.24 -7.13
N LYS A 88 -3.31 11.47 -7.25
CA LYS A 88 -4.63 11.87 -6.73
C LYS A 88 -5.01 11.01 -5.55
N ILE A 89 -5.49 11.64 -4.48
CA ILE A 89 -5.98 10.91 -3.32
C ILE A 89 -7.26 10.17 -3.73
N VAL A 90 -7.26 8.86 -3.52
CA VAL A 90 -8.42 8.02 -3.87
C VAL A 90 -8.98 7.28 -2.66
N ILE A 91 -8.17 7.07 -1.63
CA ILE A 91 -8.61 6.33 -0.45
C ILE A 91 -7.83 6.85 0.76
N ASP A 92 -8.51 6.98 1.90
CA ASP A 92 -7.84 7.27 3.16
C ASP A 92 -8.54 6.58 4.31
N VAL A 93 -7.81 6.32 5.38
CA VAL A 93 -8.35 5.67 6.56
C VAL A 93 -7.47 5.97 7.75
N ASP A 94 -8.09 6.06 8.93
CA ASP A 94 -7.39 6.13 10.20
C ASP A 94 -7.46 4.78 10.90
N ASP A 95 -6.33 4.32 11.44
CA ASP A 95 -6.30 3.11 12.23
C ASP A 95 -6.29 3.49 13.71
N PHE A 96 -7.38 3.20 14.41
CA PHE A 96 -7.53 3.48 15.83
C PHE A 96 -7.32 2.25 16.70
N ASP A 97 -6.97 1.11 16.10
CA ASP A 97 -6.81 -0.16 16.80
C ASP A 97 -5.33 -0.54 16.88
N PHE A 98 -4.63 0.01 17.89
CA PHE A 98 -3.21 -0.24 18.09
C PHE A 98 -2.40 -0.02 16.81
N PRO A 99 -2.40 1.21 16.28
CA PRO A 99 -1.77 1.47 14.99
C PRO A 99 -0.26 1.25 15.02
N PHE A 100 0.28 0.82 13.87
CA PHE A 100 1.72 0.79 13.69
C PHE A 100 2.18 2.21 13.37
N MET A 101 3.01 2.78 14.22
CA MET A 101 3.39 4.19 14.10
C MET A 101 4.73 4.39 13.41
N LYS A 102 5.47 3.32 13.16
CA LYS A 102 6.77 3.35 12.51
C LYS A 102 7.10 1.97 11.93
N GLY A 103 8.08 1.93 11.06
CA GLY A 103 8.54 0.67 10.48
C GLY A 103 9.12 0.86 9.10
N GLY A 104 9.61 -0.21 8.50
CA GLY A 104 10.14 -0.22 7.15
C GLY A 104 9.07 -0.21 6.07
N ALA A 105 9.50 -0.14 4.82
CA ALA A 105 8.60 -0.13 3.67
C ALA A 105 9.09 -1.12 2.62
N GLY A 106 8.20 -1.55 1.76
CA GLY A 106 8.54 -2.48 0.69
C GLY A 106 7.39 -2.67 -0.30
N LEU A 107 7.57 -3.62 -1.20
CA LEU A 107 6.59 -3.95 -2.22
C LEU A 107 5.93 -5.28 -1.90
N GLY A 108 4.61 -5.29 -2.00
CA GLY A 108 3.82 -6.52 -1.95
C GLY A 108 3.24 -6.79 -3.32
N VAL A 109 3.86 -7.71 -4.08
CA VAL A 109 3.45 -7.99 -5.44
C VAL A 109 3.22 -9.48 -5.65
N ASN A 110 2.30 -9.79 -6.56
CA ASN A 110 2.04 -11.14 -7.04
C ASN A 110 2.53 -11.29 -8.47
N ASN A 111 2.52 -12.52 -8.97
CA ASN A 111 2.92 -12.80 -10.33
C ASN A 111 2.10 -11.99 -11.33
N GLY A 112 2.75 -11.55 -12.42
CA GLY A 112 2.10 -10.79 -13.46
C GLY A 112 2.06 -9.29 -13.17
N THR A 113 2.88 -8.82 -12.27
CA THR A 113 2.97 -7.41 -11.91
C THR A 113 4.35 -6.86 -12.22
N LEU A 114 4.41 -5.76 -12.95
CA LEU A 114 5.65 -5.01 -13.18
C LEU A 114 5.67 -3.80 -12.26
N VAL A 115 6.82 -3.54 -11.63
CA VAL A 115 6.94 -2.47 -10.65
C VAL A 115 8.21 -1.66 -10.82
N THR A 116 8.06 -0.35 -10.61
CA THR A 116 9.19 0.58 -10.45
C THR A 116 9.00 1.30 -9.12
N GLU A 117 9.97 1.19 -8.24
CA GLU A 117 9.84 1.65 -6.86
C GLU A 117 10.47 3.02 -6.63
N GLN A 118 9.82 3.83 -5.80
CA GLN A 118 10.37 5.08 -5.30
C GLN A 118 9.87 5.31 -3.87
N ILE A 119 10.79 5.59 -2.96
CA ILE A 119 10.48 5.87 -1.56
C ILE A 119 10.83 7.32 -1.25
N ILE A 120 9.87 8.05 -0.68
CA ILE A 120 10.06 9.44 -0.30
C ILE A 120 9.86 9.57 1.21
N LEU A 121 10.86 10.06 1.90
CA LEU A 121 10.82 10.29 3.34
C LEU A 121 10.41 11.74 3.63
N ASN A 122 9.48 11.89 4.53
CA ASN A 122 9.00 13.20 4.95
C ASN A 122 9.64 13.63 6.28
#